data_d171ee952179ea8d64da214c541396e5
#
_entry.id   d171ee952179ea8d64da214c541396e5
#
_cell.length_a   1.000
_cell.length_b   1.000
_cell.length_c   1.000
_cell.angle_alpha   90.00
_cell.angle_beta   90.00
_cell.angle_gamma   90.00
#
_symmetry.space_group_name_H-M   'P 1'
#
loop_
_entity.id
_entity.type
_entity.pdbx_description
1 polymer ?
#
loop_
_entity_poly.entity_id
_entity_poly.type
_entity_poly.pdbx_seq_one_letter_code
_entity_poly.pdbx_strand_id
1 'polypeptide(L)'
;KLVEQKDLDAVVVATPDHTHAVASVAAMRAGKHVYCEKPLCRTISEVRHVTDLARETNRVTQMGTQIHAGSNYRRVVELVRSGAIGEINEVHVWVGSSTGGRTRYQQFPASVPGNLDWDLWLGPIPEQPYHPGWTHFHWRHWWHFGGGTLADIGCHYMDLPFWALDLSHATSAEAEGPPVDKDSAPIWLKVRYQFPDRVVSGRHWKALPLTWYHGRYPNHILTPEQHKRWGSGILFVGSKGQLISNYGGHELLP
;
A
#
# COMPACT_ATOMS: atom_id res chain seq x y z
N LYS A 1 10.50 19.31 19.58
CA LYS A 1 11.68 18.79 20.33
C LYS A 1 12.62 17.98 19.43
N LEU A 2 12.18 16.85 18.79
CA LEU A 2 13.08 16.04 17.96
C LEU A 2 13.62 16.80 16.75
N VAL A 3 12.76 17.48 15.99
CA VAL A 3 13.17 18.23 14.79
C VAL A 3 14.01 19.47 15.07
N GLU A 4 14.04 19.94 16.31
CA GLU A 4 14.85 21.09 16.77
C GLU A 4 16.30 20.69 17.07
N GLN A 5 16.59 19.39 17.19
CA GLN A 5 17.95 18.90 17.43
C GLN A 5 18.83 19.16 16.21
N LYS A 6 19.99 19.79 16.44
CA LYS A 6 20.88 20.22 15.36
C LYS A 6 21.82 19.12 14.87
N ASP A 7 22.01 18.10 15.67
CA ASP A 7 22.87 16.93 15.42
C ASP A 7 22.17 15.77 14.69
N LEU A 8 20.91 15.96 14.26
CA LEU A 8 20.16 15.00 13.47
C LEU A 8 20.10 15.43 12.01
N ASP A 9 20.48 14.54 11.09
CA ASP A 9 20.40 14.76 9.65
C ASP A 9 19.11 14.20 9.04
N ALA A 10 18.57 13.13 9.62
CA ALA A 10 17.40 12.42 9.10
C ALA A 10 16.46 11.95 10.20
N VAL A 11 15.19 11.75 9.82
CA VAL A 11 14.14 11.24 10.69
C VAL A 11 13.48 10.01 10.04
N VAL A 12 13.30 8.96 10.85
CA VAL A 12 12.48 7.81 10.49
C VAL A 12 11.08 8.03 11.08
N VAL A 13 10.06 8.03 10.22
CA VAL A 13 8.64 8.13 10.58
C VAL A 13 8.01 6.75 10.49
N ALA A 14 7.71 6.17 11.65
CA ALA A 14 7.12 4.82 11.78
C ALA A 14 5.91 4.85 12.74
N THR A 15 5.15 5.92 12.68
CA THR A 15 3.93 6.16 13.45
C THR A 15 2.71 5.53 12.72
N PRO A 16 1.49 5.59 13.26
CA PRO A 16 0.29 5.21 12.49
C PRO A 16 0.09 6.10 11.24
N ASP A 17 -0.49 5.53 10.19
CA ASP A 17 -0.62 6.13 8.85
C ASP A 17 -1.11 7.59 8.87
N HIS A 18 -2.08 7.89 9.73
CA HIS A 18 -2.71 9.22 9.82
C HIS A 18 -1.80 10.33 10.33
N THR A 19 -0.65 9.99 10.92
CA THR A 19 0.33 10.97 11.42
C THR A 19 1.60 11.05 10.56
N HIS A 20 1.72 10.22 9.51
CA HIS A 20 2.89 10.20 8.63
C HIS A 20 3.15 11.55 7.97
N ALA A 21 2.10 12.19 7.41
CA ALA A 21 2.23 13.48 6.75
C ALA A 21 2.72 14.57 7.70
N VAL A 22 2.11 14.68 8.88
CA VAL A 22 2.46 15.71 9.88
C VAL A 22 3.91 15.60 10.30
N ALA A 23 4.35 14.39 10.63
CA ALA A 23 5.73 14.15 11.06
C ALA A 23 6.74 14.39 9.93
N SER A 24 6.45 13.91 8.71
CA SER A 24 7.31 14.10 7.54
C SER A 24 7.45 15.58 7.15
N VAL A 25 6.34 16.32 7.13
CA VAL A 25 6.33 17.75 6.84
C VAL A 25 7.14 18.54 7.87
N ALA A 26 6.96 18.24 9.17
CA ALA A 26 7.71 18.90 10.24
C ALA A 26 9.23 18.63 10.11
N ALA A 27 9.62 17.40 9.79
CA ALA A 27 11.02 17.04 9.60
C ALA A 27 11.64 17.75 8.39
N MET A 28 10.98 17.74 7.22
CA MET A 28 11.50 18.38 6.01
C MET A 28 11.60 19.89 6.15
N ARG A 29 10.62 20.56 6.77
CA ARG A 29 10.67 22.01 7.08
C ARG A 29 11.79 22.38 8.02
N ALA A 30 12.17 21.46 8.93
CA ALA A 30 13.32 21.60 9.80
C ALA A 30 14.66 21.22 9.12
N GLY A 31 14.68 21.00 7.82
CA GLY A 31 15.87 20.67 7.04
C GLY A 31 16.34 19.23 7.14
N LYS A 32 15.53 18.30 7.69
CA LYS A 32 15.90 16.89 7.86
C LYS A 32 15.51 16.06 6.64
N HIS A 33 16.29 15.03 6.34
CA HIS A 33 15.90 13.95 5.42
C HIS A 33 14.85 13.05 6.07
N VAL A 34 14.03 12.35 5.28
CA VAL A 34 12.91 11.56 5.81
C VAL A 34 12.87 10.16 5.21
N TYR A 35 12.88 9.15 6.07
CA TYR A 35 12.41 7.82 5.75
C TYR A 35 11.03 7.63 6.38
N CYS A 36 9.99 7.46 5.57
CA CYS A 36 8.62 7.28 6.06
C CYS A 36 8.11 5.87 5.74
N GLU A 37 7.61 5.17 6.75
CA GLU A 37 6.97 3.87 6.53
C GLU A 37 5.78 3.97 5.58
N LYS A 38 5.44 2.86 4.95
CA LYS A 38 4.28 2.74 4.07
C LYS A 38 2.96 2.63 4.91
N PRO A 39 1.83 3.10 4.37
CA PRO A 39 1.69 3.97 3.20
C PRO A 39 2.27 5.36 3.45
N LEU A 40 2.71 6.06 2.41
CA LEU A 40 3.36 7.36 2.58
C LEU A 40 2.53 8.35 3.40
N CYS A 41 1.23 8.39 3.15
CA CYS A 41 0.26 9.20 3.90
C CYS A 41 -1.12 8.54 3.84
N ARG A 42 -2.07 9.04 4.66
CA ARG A 42 -3.44 8.52 4.70
C ARG A 42 -4.32 9.04 3.54
N THR A 43 -4.11 10.26 3.08
CA THR A 43 -4.93 10.89 2.04
C THR A 43 -4.10 11.30 0.82
N ILE A 44 -4.78 11.42 -0.34
CA ILE A 44 -4.14 11.87 -1.59
C ILE A 44 -3.62 13.30 -1.47
N SER A 45 -4.36 14.18 -0.78
CA SER A 45 -3.92 15.56 -0.55
C SER A 45 -2.64 15.64 0.27
N GLU A 46 -2.53 14.82 1.31
CA GLU A 46 -1.30 14.69 2.11
C GLU A 46 -0.12 14.19 1.26
N VAL A 47 -0.33 13.15 0.44
CA VAL A 47 0.72 12.62 -0.46
C VAL A 47 1.22 13.71 -1.40
N ARG A 48 0.33 14.48 -2.01
CA ARG A 48 0.72 15.60 -2.90
C ARG A 48 1.53 16.64 -2.14
N HIS A 49 1.03 17.08 -0.98
CA HIS A 49 1.73 18.08 -0.17
C HIS A 49 3.13 17.62 0.26
N VAL A 50 3.26 16.39 0.76
CA VAL A 50 4.56 15.80 1.13
C VAL A 50 5.50 15.71 -0.07
N THR A 51 4.99 15.32 -1.24
CA THR A 51 5.76 15.20 -2.47
C THR A 51 6.27 16.56 -2.96
N ASP A 52 5.43 17.58 -2.94
CA ASP A 52 5.80 18.93 -3.37
C ASP A 52 6.80 19.55 -2.38
N LEU A 53 6.57 19.40 -1.09
CA LEU A 53 7.49 19.89 -0.06
C LEU A 53 8.87 19.23 -0.13
N ALA A 54 8.95 17.93 -0.45
CA ALA A 54 10.22 17.23 -0.65
C ALA A 54 11.04 17.87 -1.78
N ARG A 55 10.39 18.28 -2.88
CA ARG A 55 11.03 19.00 -3.99
C ARG A 55 11.46 20.40 -3.58
N GLU A 56 10.55 21.17 -2.96
CA GLU A 56 10.80 22.54 -2.51
C GLU A 56 11.97 22.62 -1.53
N THR A 57 12.04 21.71 -0.57
CA THR A 57 13.08 21.70 0.46
C THR A 57 14.36 20.99 0.02
N ASN A 58 14.36 20.34 -1.15
CA ASN A 58 15.47 19.53 -1.66
C ASN A 58 15.95 18.49 -0.64
N ARG A 59 15.01 17.83 0.06
CA ARG A 59 15.35 16.78 1.03
C ARG A 59 15.32 15.41 0.36
N VAL A 60 16.25 14.54 0.76
CA VAL A 60 16.22 13.14 0.38
C VAL A 60 15.10 12.45 1.14
N THR A 61 14.23 11.76 0.42
CA THR A 61 13.07 11.05 0.99
C THR A 61 13.03 9.62 0.48
N GLN A 62 12.59 8.70 1.33
CA GLN A 62 12.38 7.30 1.00
C GLN A 62 11.11 6.79 1.66
N MET A 63 10.24 6.13 0.89
CA MET A 63 9.12 5.36 1.44
C MET A 63 9.55 3.95 1.81
N GLY A 64 9.06 3.45 2.94
CA GLY A 64 9.42 2.15 3.52
C GLY A 64 8.75 0.94 2.85
N THR A 65 8.84 0.84 1.53
CA THR A 65 8.39 -0.32 0.75
C THR A 65 9.57 -1.31 0.62
N GLN A 66 9.99 -1.90 1.74
CA GLN A 66 11.23 -2.67 1.84
C GLN A 66 11.31 -3.88 0.89
N ILE A 67 10.17 -4.48 0.51
CA ILE A 67 10.13 -5.63 -0.41
C ILE A 67 10.63 -5.25 -1.81
N HIS A 68 10.51 -3.97 -2.20
CA HIS A 68 11.09 -3.43 -3.45
C HIS A 68 12.60 -3.75 -3.58
N ALA A 69 13.33 -3.73 -2.48
CA ALA A 69 14.76 -4.06 -2.45
C ALA A 69 15.05 -5.58 -2.50
N GLY A 70 14.04 -6.43 -2.45
CA GLY A 70 14.18 -7.88 -2.42
C GLY A 70 14.71 -8.46 -3.74
N SER A 71 15.56 -9.49 -3.65
CA SER A 71 16.14 -10.15 -4.82
C SER A 71 15.08 -10.81 -5.70
N ASN A 72 14.02 -11.36 -5.09
CA ASN A 72 12.94 -11.99 -5.86
C ASN A 72 12.17 -10.97 -6.72
N TYR A 73 11.82 -9.80 -6.19
CA TYR A 73 11.14 -8.76 -6.97
C TYR A 73 12.02 -8.26 -8.13
N ARG A 74 13.30 -8.03 -7.89
CA ARG A 74 14.25 -7.67 -8.97
C ARG A 74 14.27 -8.71 -10.07
N ARG A 75 14.32 -10.01 -9.70
CA ARG A 75 14.31 -11.11 -10.67
C ARG A 75 13.01 -11.17 -11.48
N VAL A 76 11.87 -10.98 -10.85
CA VAL A 76 10.57 -10.93 -11.54
C VAL A 76 10.50 -9.75 -12.51
N VAL A 77 10.99 -8.58 -12.13
CA VAL A 77 11.08 -7.41 -13.02
C VAL A 77 11.94 -7.72 -14.24
N GLU A 78 13.10 -8.36 -14.07
CA GLU A 78 13.95 -8.79 -15.18
C GLU A 78 13.22 -9.76 -16.12
N LEU A 79 12.55 -10.77 -15.59
CA LEU A 79 11.79 -11.77 -16.36
C LEU A 79 10.68 -11.12 -17.18
N VAL A 80 9.87 -10.25 -16.56
CA VAL A 80 8.80 -9.52 -17.24
C VAL A 80 9.39 -8.62 -18.33
N ARG A 81 10.41 -7.84 -18.01
CA ARG A 81 11.02 -6.88 -18.95
C ARG A 81 11.81 -7.54 -20.07
N SER A 82 12.36 -8.74 -19.86
CA SER A 82 13.00 -9.52 -20.92
C SER A 82 12.01 -10.21 -21.86
N GLY A 83 10.71 -10.21 -21.55
CA GLY A 83 9.68 -10.86 -22.34
C GLY A 83 9.63 -12.38 -22.15
N ALA A 84 10.07 -12.90 -21.00
CA ALA A 84 10.11 -14.33 -20.71
C ALA A 84 8.73 -15.02 -20.86
N ILE A 85 7.64 -14.29 -20.57
CA ILE A 85 6.25 -14.75 -20.75
C ILE A 85 5.53 -14.04 -21.89
N GLY A 86 6.24 -13.34 -22.75
CA GLY A 86 5.70 -12.59 -23.87
C GLY A 86 5.09 -11.24 -23.44
N GLU A 87 4.13 -10.75 -24.23
CA GLU A 87 3.39 -9.53 -23.96
C GLU A 87 2.41 -9.77 -22.78
N ILE A 88 2.38 -8.83 -21.83
CA ILE A 88 1.49 -8.96 -20.66
C ILE A 88 0.10 -8.45 -21.03
N ASN A 89 -0.90 -9.30 -20.83
CA ASN A 89 -2.30 -9.03 -21.17
C ASN A 89 -3.12 -8.59 -19.95
N GLU A 90 -2.82 -9.14 -18.78
CA GLU A 90 -3.48 -8.80 -17.52
C GLU A 90 -2.61 -9.13 -16.30
N VAL A 91 -2.95 -8.53 -15.16
CA VAL A 91 -2.29 -8.79 -13.88
C VAL A 91 -3.34 -8.98 -12.80
N HIS A 92 -3.12 -9.99 -11.94
CA HIS A 92 -3.93 -10.22 -10.75
C HIS A 92 -3.05 -10.14 -9.50
N VAL A 93 -3.56 -9.43 -8.49
CA VAL A 93 -2.90 -9.29 -7.19
C VAL A 93 -3.87 -9.69 -6.10
N TRP A 94 -3.50 -10.62 -5.25
CA TRP A 94 -4.38 -11.06 -4.16
C TRP A 94 -3.65 -11.16 -2.84
N VAL A 95 -4.40 -10.95 -1.75
CA VAL A 95 -3.91 -11.06 -0.38
C VAL A 95 -4.88 -11.89 0.44
N GLY A 96 -4.35 -12.93 1.09
CA GLY A 96 -5.13 -13.86 1.90
C GLY A 96 -5.55 -13.29 3.25
N SER A 97 -4.86 -12.26 3.74
CA SER A 97 -5.25 -11.56 4.97
C SER A 97 -6.31 -10.50 4.70
N SER A 98 -7.04 -10.12 5.74
CA SER A 98 -8.03 -9.07 5.65
C SER A 98 -8.05 -8.21 6.91
N THR A 99 -8.06 -6.90 6.69
CA THR A 99 -8.11 -5.85 7.72
C THR A 99 -9.28 -4.92 7.38
N GLY A 100 -10.35 -4.98 8.15
CA GLY A 100 -11.59 -4.24 7.88
C GLY A 100 -12.80 -4.94 8.49
N GLY A 101 -14.00 -4.55 8.09
CA GLY A 101 -15.27 -5.17 8.47
C GLY A 101 -15.59 -5.09 9.97
N ARG A 102 -15.04 -4.11 10.67
CA ARG A 102 -15.33 -3.88 12.09
C ARG A 102 -16.59 -3.05 12.22
N THR A 103 -17.45 -3.44 13.13
CA THR A 103 -18.53 -2.59 13.60
C THR A 103 -17.97 -1.51 14.51
N ARG A 104 -18.53 -0.31 14.45
CA ARG A 104 -18.16 0.78 15.36
C ARG A 104 -18.19 0.26 16.78
N TYR A 105 -17.09 0.43 17.51
CA TYR A 105 -17.07 0.10 18.92
C TYR A 105 -18.14 0.93 19.63
N GLN A 106 -19.04 0.26 20.36
CA GLN A 106 -19.90 0.98 21.29
C GLN A 106 -19.01 1.79 22.22
N GLN A 107 -19.34 3.06 22.37
CA GLN A 107 -18.57 3.96 23.22
C GLN A 107 -18.77 3.56 24.69
N PHE A 108 -18.01 2.59 25.15
CA PHE A 108 -17.80 2.43 26.56
C PHE A 108 -16.71 3.42 26.94
N PRO A 109 -16.94 4.28 27.95
CA PRO A 109 -15.90 5.17 28.43
C PRO A 109 -14.73 4.33 28.94
N ALA A 110 -13.64 4.35 28.20
CA ALA A 110 -12.38 3.73 28.61
C ALA A 110 -11.39 4.84 28.97
N SER A 111 -10.71 4.69 30.09
CA SER A 111 -9.65 5.61 30.45
C SER A 111 -8.47 5.46 29.52
N VAL A 112 -7.87 6.58 29.11
CA VAL A 112 -6.62 6.58 28.38
C VAL A 112 -5.52 5.97 29.26
N PRO A 113 -4.72 5.00 28.77
CA PRO A 113 -3.57 4.48 29.51
C PRO A 113 -2.61 5.61 29.90
N GLY A 114 -2.05 5.58 31.11
CA GLY A 114 -1.19 6.66 31.63
C GLY A 114 0.11 6.87 30.86
N ASN A 115 0.48 5.92 30.01
CA ASN A 115 1.66 6.00 29.12
C ASN A 115 1.31 6.38 27.67
N LEU A 116 0.05 6.75 27.38
CA LEU A 116 -0.43 7.16 26.07
C LEU A 116 -0.91 8.63 26.13
N ASP A 117 -0.28 9.48 25.36
CA ASP A 117 -0.82 10.80 25.06
C ASP A 117 -1.83 10.67 23.91
N TRP A 118 -3.11 10.66 24.26
CA TRP A 118 -4.18 10.41 23.30
C TRP A 118 -4.37 11.53 22.29
N ASP A 119 -4.17 12.77 22.69
CA ASP A 119 -4.26 13.92 21.80
C ASP A 119 -3.12 13.89 20.75
N LEU A 120 -1.89 13.65 21.18
CA LEU A 120 -0.77 13.47 20.26
C LEU A 120 -0.94 12.25 19.35
N TRP A 121 -1.55 11.16 19.86
CA TRP A 121 -1.83 9.98 19.05
C TRP A 121 -2.90 10.23 17.98
N LEU A 122 -3.95 10.99 18.32
CA LEU A 122 -4.98 11.43 17.37
C LEU A 122 -4.39 12.34 16.28
N GLY A 123 -3.46 13.21 16.64
CA GLY A 123 -2.80 14.10 15.70
C GLY A 123 -3.81 14.94 14.90
N PRO A 124 -3.88 14.79 13.54
CA PRO A 124 -4.79 15.60 12.71
C PRO A 124 -6.24 15.10 12.69
N ILE A 125 -6.55 14.03 13.42
CA ILE A 125 -7.90 13.46 13.44
C ILE A 125 -8.77 14.23 14.44
N PRO A 126 -10.05 14.51 14.11
CA PRO A 126 -10.95 15.15 15.05
C PRO A 126 -11.01 14.42 16.38
N GLU A 127 -11.13 15.20 17.45
CA GLU A 127 -11.23 14.66 18.81
C GLU A 127 -12.33 13.60 18.92
N GLN A 128 -11.98 12.49 19.54
CA GLN A 128 -12.90 11.40 19.83
C GLN A 128 -12.46 10.63 21.08
N PRO A 129 -13.41 10.02 21.81
CA PRO A 129 -13.09 9.26 23.00
C PRO A 129 -12.13 8.12 22.71
N TYR A 130 -11.23 7.86 23.65
CA TYR A 130 -10.32 6.71 23.56
C TYR A 130 -11.11 5.39 23.58
N HIS A 131 -10.65 4.44 22.76
CA HIS A 131 -11.11 3.06 22.80
C HIS A 131 -9.91 2.11 22.63
N PRO A 132 -9.72 1.09 23.51
CA PRO A 132 -8.58 0.19 23.46
C PRO A 132 -8.51 -0.65 22.17
N GLY A 133 -9.64 -0.82 21.51
CA GLY A 133 -9.69 -1.51 20.21
C GLY A 133 -9.07 -0.74 19.04
N TRP A 134 -8.67 0.52 19.22
CA TRP A 134 -7.96 1.26 18.16
C TRP A 134 -6.44 1.11 18.24
N THR A 135 -5.90 0.99 19.43
CA THR A 135 -4.48 0.75 19.67
C THR A 135 -4.22 -0.74 19.89
N HIS A 136 -3.10 -1.31 19.65
CA HIS A 136 -1.89 -0.83 18.97
C HIS A 136 -1.92 -1.10 17.47
N PHE A 137 -2.68 -2.11 17.02
CA PHE A 137 -2.69 -2.60 15.63
C PHE A 137 -3.99 -2.27 14.88
N HIS A 138 -5.13 -2.31 15.57
CA HIS A 138 -6.47 -2.32 14.95
C HIS A 138 -6.92 -0.98 14.38
N TRP A 139 -6.17 0.10 14.58
CA TRP A 139 -6.42 1.37 13.94
C TRP A 139 -6.47 1.25 12.40
N ARG A 140 -5.79 0.29 11.82
CA ARG A 140 -5.77 0.00 10.37
C ARG A 140 -7.14 -0.33 9.80
N HIS A 141 -8.07 -0.81 10.63
CA HIS A 141 -9.43 -1.14 10.19
C HIS A 141 -10.30 0.08 9.88
N TRP A 142 -9.92 1.27 10.37
CA TRP A 142 -10.79 2.45 10.44
C TRP A 142 -10.33 3.53 9.47
N TRP A 143 -11.30 4.12 8.73
CA TRP A 143 -11.00 5.18 7.76
C TRP A 143 -10.33 6.42 8.38
N HIS A 144 -10.57 6.70 9.65
CA HIS A 144 -9.95 7.82 10.35
C HIS A 144 -8.43 7.66 10.50
N PHE A 145 -7.95 6.44 10.66
CA PHE A 145 -6.57 6.16 11.03
C PHE A 145 -5.78 5.42 9.96
N GLY A 146 -6.44 4.56 9.19
CA GLY A 146 -5.83 3.73 8.16
C GLY A 146 -6.75 3.60 6.94
N GLY A 147 -6.57 2.56 6.15
CA GLY A 147 -7.36 2.32 4.93
C GLY A 147 -7.58 0.83 4.64
N GLY A 148 -7.55 -0.01 5.68
CA GLY A 148 -7.73 -1.45 5.56
C GLY A 148 -6.65 -2.14 4.76
N THR A 149 -6.96 -3.32 4.28
CA THR A 149 -6.01 -4.21 3.59
C THR A 149 -5.40 -3.58 2.34
N LEU A 150 -6.19 -2.86 1.55
CA LEU A 150 -5.67 -2.27 0.31
C LEU A 150 -4.62 -1.20 0.59
N ALA A 151 -4.85 -0.32 1.56
CA ALA A 151 -3.87 0.72 1.92
C ALA A 151 -2.63 0.12 2.60
N ASP A 152 -2.81 -0.84 3.52
CA ASP A 152 -1.72 -1.43 4.30
C ASP A 152 -0.86 -2.38 3.46
N ILE A 153 -1.47 -3.31 2.71
CA ILE A 153 -0.78 -4.39 2.02
C ILE A 153 -0.65 -4.13 0.50
N GLY A 154 -1.51 -3.30 -0.06
CA GLY A 154 -1.42 -2.94 -1.48
C GLY A 154 -0.10 -2.29 -1.85
N CYS A 155 0.47 -1.46 -0.99
CA CYS A 155 1.80 -0.85 -1.18
C CYS A 155 2.90 -1.88 -1.46
N HIS A 156 2.78 -3.08 -0.90
CA HIS A 156 3.78 -4.13 -1.07
C HIS A 156 3.56 -4.98 -2.32
N TYR A 157 2.30 -5.43 -2.54
CA TYR A 157 2.02 -6.37 -3.63
C TYR A 157 1.78 -5.67 -4.97
N MET A 158 1.21 -4.46 -4.98
CA MET A 158 1.04 -3.69 -6.22
C MET A 158 2.34 -3.03 -6.68
N ASP A 159 3.31 -2.84 -5.79
CA ASP A 159 4.64 -2.31 -6.12
C ASP A 159 5.29 -3.11 -7.26
N LEU A 160 5.24 -4.45 -7.20
CA LEU A 160 5.87 -5.29 -8.21
C LEU A 160 5.33 -5.07 -9.63
N PRO A 161 4.01 -5.13 -9.89
CA PRO A 161 3.50 -4.83 -11.23
C PRO A 161 3.70 -3.35 -11.64
N PHE A 162 3.62 -2.41 -10.70
CA PHE A 162 3.93 -1.01 -10.99
C PHE A 162 5.36 -0.86 -11.48
N TRP A 163 6.32 -1.48 -10.81
CA TRP A 163 7.72 -1.47 -11.21
C TRP A 163 7.98 -2.24 -12.50
N ALA A 164 7.51 -3.50 -12.60
CA ALA A 164 7.79 -4.37 -13.73
C ALA A 164 7.25 -3.84 -15.06
N LEU A 165 6.09 -3.18 -15.02
CA LEU A 165 5.34 -2.71 -16.18
C LEU A 165 5.37 -1.19 -16.35
N ASP A 166 6.15 -0.46 -15.56
CA ASP A 166 6.20 1.01 -15.56
C ASP A 166 4.81 1.65 -15.45
N LEU A 167 3.94 1.11 -14.56
CA LEU A 167 2.61 1.63 -14.34
C LEU A 167 2.67 2.98 -13.62
N SER A 168 1.80 3.92 -14.00
CA SER A 168 1.73 5.24 -13.37
C SER A 168 0.33 5.56 -12.89
N HIS A 169 -0.61 5.82 -13.80
CA HIS A 169 -1.98 6.19 -13.47
C HIS A 169 -2.97 5.30 -14.22
N ALA A 170 -3.99 4.85 -13.52
CA ALA A 170 -5.11 4.15 -14.12
C ALA A 170 -6.11 5.16 -14.70
N THR A 171 -6.74 4.81 -15.82
CA THR A 171 -7.81 5.59 -16.44
C THR A 171 -9.17 5.35 -15.80
N SER A 172 -9.33 4.18 -15.15
CA SER A 172 -10.51 3.84 -14.36
C SER A 172 -10.15 2.92 -13.20
N ALA A 173 -10.98 2.97 -12.16
CA ALA A 173 -10.96 2.03 -11.04
C ALA A 173 -12.41 1.68 -10.68
N GLU A 174 -12.74 0.38 -10.74
CA GLU A 174 -14.07 -0.13 -10.40
C GLU A 174 -13.94 -1.07 -9.20
N ALA A 175 -14.72 -0.82 -8.15
CA ALA A 175 -14.67 -1.61 -6.93
C ALA A 175 -15.95 -2.42 -6.72
N GLU A 176 -15.78 -3.68 -6.32
CA GLU A 176 -16.81 -4.59 -5.87
C GLU A 176 -16.49 -5.01 -4.43
N GLY A 177 -17.44 -4.83 -3.51
CA GLY A 177 -17.24 -5.09 -2.08
C GLY A 177 -18.55 -5.22 -1.32
N PRO A 178 -18.51 -5.32 0.00
CA PRO A 178 -19.70 -5.19 0.83
C PRO A 178 -20.26 -3.75 0.73
N PRO A 179 -21.49 -3.51 1.23
CA PRO A 179 -21.99 -2.15 1.37
C PRO A 179 -20.98 -1.26 2.07
N VAL A 180 -20.88 -0.01 1.61
CA VAL A 180 -19.91 0.95 2.16
C VAL A 180 -20.25 1.24 3.61
N ASP A 181 -19.31 0.97 4.50
CA ASP A 181 -19.35 1.41 5.89
C ASP A 181 -18.63 2.75 6.02
N LYS A 182 -19.22 3.70 6.76
CA LYS A 182 -18.67 5.06 6.91
C LYS A 182 -17.46 5.14 7.83
N ASP A 183 -17.30 4.16 8.73
CA ASP A 183 -16.27 4.16 9.76
C ASP A 183 -15.14 3.15 9.47
N SER A 184 -15.48 1.99 8.86
CA SER A 184 -14.58 0.84 8.69
C SER A 184 -14.27 0.55 7.24
N ALA A 185 -13.03 0.15 6.97
CA ALA A 185 -12.62 -0.38 5.69
C ALA A 185 -13.29 -1.73 5.38
N PRO A 186 -13.51 -2.09 4.11
CA PRO A 186 -14.18 -3.33 3.75
C PRO A 186 -13.37 -4.58 4.10
N ILE A 187 -14.07 -5.64 4.57
CA ILE A 187 -13.44 -6.93 4.90
C ILE A 187 -12.99 -7.70 3.65
N TRP A 188 -13.62 -7.45 2.53
CA TRP A 188 -13.21 -7.97 1.22
C TRP A 188 -13.42 -6.91 0.16
N LEU A 189 -12.56 -6.93 -0.85
CA LEU A 189 -12.64 -6.00 -1.96
C LEU A 189 -12.02 -6.64 -3.20
N LYS A 190 -12.67 -6.42 -4.35
CA LYS A 190 -12.11 -6.62 -5.68
C LYS A 190 -12.08 -5.26 -6.36
N VAL A 191 -10.91 -4.83 -6.82
CA VAL A 191 -10.78 -3.56 -7.55
C VAL A 191 -10.11 -3.83 -8.90
N ARG A 192 -10.79 -3.46 -9.97
CA ARG A 192 -10.27 -3.53 -11.32
C ARG A 192 -9.79 -2.16 -11.75
N TYR A 193 -8.51 -2.05 -12.01
CA TYR A 193 -7.86 -0.86 -12.58
C TYR A 193 -7.64 -1.08 -14.07
N GLN A 194 -7.84 -0.04 -14.87
CA GLN A 194 -7.50 -0.02 -16.28
C GLN A 194 -6.32 0.92 -16.52
N PHE A 195 -5.24 0.41 -17.08
CA PHE A 195 -4.08 1.20 -17.44
C PHE A 195 -4.03 1.43 -18.95
N PRO A 196 -3.67 2.65 -19.42
CA PRO A 196 -3.62 2.96 -20.84
C PRO A 196 -2.36 2.42 -21.51
N ASP A 197 -2.33 2.46 -22.83
CA ASP A 197 -1.08 2.38 -23.60
C ASP A 197 -0.10 3.45 -23.12
N ARG A 198 1.17 3.10 -23.05
CA ARG A 198 2.21 4.02 -22.58
C ARG A 198 3.58 3.67 -23.15
N VAL A 199 4.42 4.69 -23.30
CA VAL A 199 5.83 4.54 -23.67
C VAL A 199 6.67 5.11 -22.53
N VAL A 200 7.52 4.26 -21.94
CA VAL A 200 8.42 4.66 -20.86
C VAL A 200 9.83 4.21 -21.22
N SER A 201 10.77 5.15 -21.22
CA SER A 201 12.18 4.89 -21.58
C SER A 201 12.36 4.12 -22.89
N GLY A 202 11.53 4.45 -23.91
CA GLY A 202 11.55 3.80 -25.21
C GLY A 202 10.87 2.44 -25.31
N ARG A 203 10.32 1.92 -24.21
CA ARG A 203 9.54 0.69 -24.19
C ARG A 203 8.04 1.00 -24.32
N HIS A 204 7.39 0.35 -25.27
CA HIS A 204 5.94 0.41 -25.43
C HIS A 204 5.27 -0.68 -24.59
N TRP A 205 4.30 -0.28 -23.77
CA TRP A 205 3.42 -1.14 -23.02
C TRP A 205 1.98 -0.94 -23.47
N LYS A 206 1.30 -2.02 -23.80
CA LYS A 206 -0.12 -1.96 -24.16
C LYS A 206 -0.99 -1.66 -22.96
N ALA A 207 -2.19 -1.18 -23.22
CA ALA A 207 -3.25 -1.06 -22.21
C ALA A 207 -3.54 -2.42 -21.59
N LEU A 208 -3.68 -2.45 -20.26
CA LEU A 208 -3.96 -3.70 -19.56
C LEU A 208 -4.82 -3.48 -18.30
N PRO A 209 -5.66 -4.47 -17.92
CA PRO A 209 -6.29 -4.50 -16.62
C PRO A 209 -5.33 -5.05 -15.55
N LEU A 210 -5.41 -4.45 -14.36
CA LEU A 210 -4.86 -5.01 -13.14
C LEU A 210 -5.99 -5.17 -12.14
N THR A 211 -6.15 -6.36 -11.56
CA THR A 211 -7.21 -6.61 -10.60
C THR A 211 -6.63 -6.99 -9.23
N TRP A 212 -7.02 -6.22 -8.22
CA TRP A 212 -6.72 -6.46 -6.82
C TRP A 212 -7.83 -7.27 -6.15
N TYR A 213 -7.45 -8.19 -5.23
CA TYR A 213 -8.36 -8.96 -4.41
C TYR A 213 -7.88 -9.05 -2.97
N HIS A 214 -8.77 -8.88 -2.00
CA HIS A 214 -8.53 -9.30 -0.63
C HIS A 214 -9.82 -9.79 0.04
N GLY A 215 -9.67 -10.66 1.05
CA GLY A 215 -10.79 -11.26 1.76
C GLY A 215 -11.61 -12.27 0.95
N ARG A 216 -11.40 -12.35 -0.36
CA ARG A 216 -11.91 -13.38 -1.28
C ARG A 216 -10.85 -13.72 -2.31
N TYR A 217 -10.64 -15.00 -2.55
CA TYR A 217 -9.66 -15.43 -3.55
C TYR A 217 -10.22 -15.38 -4.98
N PRO A 218 -9.36 -15.11 -5.96
CA PRO A 218 -9.74 -15.17 -7.37
C PRO A 218 -9.81 -16.63 -7.89
N ASN A 219 -10.80 -17.40 -7.44
CA ASN A 219 -10.95 -18.84 -7.76
C ASN A 219 -11.04 -19.16 -9.26
N HIS A 220 -11.26 -18.16 -10.11
CA HIS A 220 -11.32 -18.30 -11.55
C HIS A 220 -9.96 -18.26 -12.25
N ILE A 221 -8.88 -17.86 -11.55
CA ILE A 221 -7.54 -17.72 -12.13
C ILE A 221 -6.49 -18.63 -11.47
N LEU A 222 -6.80 -19.20 -10.31
CA LEU A 222 -5.89 -20.08 -9.57
C LEU A 222 -6.54 -21.43 -9.31
N THR A 223 -5.77 -22.52 -9.45
CA THR A 223 -6.18 -23.84 -9.01
C THR A 223 -6.21 -23.94 -7.48
N PRO A 224 -6.91 -24.90 -6.88
CA PRO A 224 -6.88 -25.13 -5.44
C PRO A 224 -5.46 -25.33 -4.88
N GLU A 225 -4.58 -26.00 -5.61
CA GLU A 225 -3.19 -26.23 -5.25
C GLU A 225 -2.40 -24.91 -5.26
N GLN A 226 -2.62 -24.06 -6.27
CA GLN A 226 -2.01 -22.74 -6.35
C GLN A 226 -2.48 -21.85 -5.19
N HIS A 227 -3.78 -21.88 -4.85
CA HIS A 227 -4.29 -21.17 -3.68
C HIS A 227 -3.61 -21.58 -2.38
N LYS A 228 -3.43 -22.89 -2.18
CA LYS A 228 -2.77 -23.42 -0.99
C LYS A 228 -1.32 -22.98 -0.91
N ARG A 229 -0.62 -22.95 -2.04
CA ARG A 229 0.81 -22.59 -2.11
C ARG A 229 1.03 -21.08 -2.08
N TRP A 230 0.17 -20.32 -2.75
CA TRP A 230 0.28 -18.89 -2.96
C TRP A 230 -0.85 -18.15 -2.24
N GLY A 231 -0.87 -18.21 -0.90
CA GLY A 231 -1.89 -17.56 -0.07
C GLY A 231 -2.02 -16.05 -0.28
N SER A 232 -0.93 -15.40 -0.72
CA SER A 232 -0.91 -14.02 -1.25
C SER A 232 0.08 -13.99 -2.40
N GLY A 233 -0.20 -13.21 -3.47
CA GLY A 233 0.68 -13.18 -4.62
C GLY A 233 0.25 -12.25 -5.73
N ILE A 234 1.02 -12.31 -6.80
CA ILE A 234 0.83 -11.61 -8.06
C ILE A 234 0.92 -12.62 -9.19
N LEU A 235 -0.03 -12.58 -10.12
CA LEU A 235 0.01 -13.34 -11.36
C LEU A 235 0.08 -12.39 -12.54
N PHE A 236 1.14 -12.51 -13.34
CA PHE A 236 1.25 -11.88 -14.64
C PHE A 236 0.81 -12.89 -15.70
N VAL A 237 -0.16 -12.54 -16.51
CA VAL A 237 -0.64 -13.35 -17.63
C VAL A 237 -0.09 -12.79 -18.93
N GLY A 238 0.81 -13.52 -19.53
CA GLY A 238 1.45 -13.15 -20.77
C GLY A 238 0.98 -13.96 -21.99
N SER A 239 1.37 -13.54 -23.18
CA SER A 239 1.02 -14.19 -24.44
C SER A 239 1.74 -15.54 -24.70
N LYS A 240 2.76 -15.86 -23.90
CA LYS A 240 3.59 -17.07 -24.04
C LYS A 240 3.65 -17.91 -22.77
N GLY A 241 2.93 -17.54 -21.72
CA GLY A 241 2.91 -18.21 -20.43
C GLY A 241 2.55 -17.25 -19.32
N GLN A 242 2.64 -17.70 -18.08
CA GLN A 242 2.31 -16.92 -16.90
C GLN A 242 3.49 -16.89 -15.93
N LEU A 243 3.51 -15.88 -15.05
CA LEU A 243 4.47 -15.78 -13.97
C LEU A 243 3.71 -15.46 -12.68
N ILE A 244 3.81 -16.36 -11.71
CA ILE A 244 3.26 -16.19 -10.37
C ILE A 244 4.40 -15.84 -9.40
N SER A 245 4.15 -14.92 -8.47
CA SER A 245 5.15 -14.47 -7.50
C SER A 245 4.53 -14.03 -6.19
N ASN A 246 5.33 -14.08 -5.13
CA ASN A 246 5.10 -13.39 -3.86
C ASN A 246 6.41 -12.72 -3.39
N TYR A 247 6.52 -12.36 -2.11
CA TYR A 247 7.74 -11.72 -1.58
C TYR A 247 9.00 -12.58 -1.73
N GLY A 248 8.88 -13.89 -1.52
CA GLY A 248 10.02 -14.80 -1.38
C GLY A 248 10.31 -15.68 -2.59
N GLY A 249 9.40 -15.79 -3.55
CA GLY A 249 9.58 -16.69 -4.68
C GLY A 249 8.73 -16.38 -5.90
N HIS A 250 9.09 -17.00 -7.01
CA HIS A 250 8.34 -16.92 -8.27
C HIS A 250 8.38 -18.25 -9.02
N GLU A 251 7.47 -18.41 -9.96
CA GLU A 251 7.38 -19.59 -10.81
C GLU A 251 6.83 -19.19 -12.19
N LEU A 252 7.45 -19.72 -13.24
CA LEU A 252 6.94 -19.63 -14.60
C LEU A 252 5.98 -20.80 -14.84
N LEU A 253 4.79 -20.47 -15.33
CA LEU A 253 3.74 -21.43 -15.66
C LEU A 253 3.52 -21.44 -17.19
N PRO A 254 3.22 -22.60 -17.78
CA PRO A 254 2.95 -22.72 -19.21
C PRO A 254 1.74 -21.90 -19.68
#